data_4cb89403afb4d9874fbadf674312fa46
#
_entry.id   4cb89403afb4d9874fbadf674312fa46
#
_cell.length_a   1.000
_cell.length_b   1.000
_cell.length_c   1.000
_cell.angle_alpha   90.00
_cell.angle_beta   90.00
_cell.angle_gamma   90.00
#
_symmetry.space_group_name_H-M   'P 1'
#
loop_
_entity.id
_entity.type
_entity.pdbx_description
1 polymer ?
#
loop_
_entity_poly.entity_id
_entity_poly.type
_entity_poly.pdbx_seq_one_letter_code
_entity_poly.pdbx_strand_id
1 'polypeptide(L)'
;MATGLAVAGFGAAKAIASPIMQSLLNNLGEGGIFKMFYILAAVYFVMMFIGHLLLAKPADWHEPQTKAAGEGILATLKREPLTSYIGIWLMFYLNITCGLALISQEKMIVKCIGLASSVGIISTISAVFNAGGRLGFSAWADKMKDRNTIYKMIFILSIVFTAAVMFTGGIKNGDGNILLIILVLALIFVVNAGYGGGFSNVPTLLSDHYGMGSISAIHRITLSAWAFAGLTGNQMASAIVNHTGSFIEVHGVKVNPVGYQNVLYVTLALYIVSLCLSLFLVRPTKK
;
A
#
# COMPACT_ATOMS: atom_id res chain seq x y z
N MET A 1 -6.38 -11.05 -12.67
CA MET A 1 -5.02 -10.81 -13.23
C MET A 1 -4.92 -9.53 -14.06
N ALA A 2 -5.83 -9.22 -14.99
CA ALA A 2 -5.79 -8.01 -15.82
C ALA A 2 -5.72 -6.70 -15.00
N THR A 3 -6.54 -6.56 -13.95
CA THR A 3 -6.51 -5.41 -13.04
C THR A 3 -5.16 -5.29 -12.33
N GLY A 4 -4.60 -6.42 -11.85
CA GLY A 4 -3.28 -6.45 -11.22
C GLY A 4 -2.18 -5.97 -12.17
N LEU A 5 -2.22 -6.39 -13.43
CA LEU A 5 -1.26 -5.95 -14.45
C LEU A 5 -1.37 -4.45 -14.73
N ALA A 6 -2.58 -3.94 -14.92
CA ALA A 6 -2.82 -2.52 -15.17
C ALA A 6 -2.32 -1.63 -14.02
N VAL A 7 -2.49 -2.07 -12.76
CA VAL A 7 -2.04 -1.30 -11.58
C VAL A 7 -0.61 -1.62 -11.14
N ALA A 8 0.05 -2.65 -11.71
CA ALA A 8 1.44 -2.99 -11.38
C ALA A 8 2.42 -1.86 -11.75
N GLY A 9 2.17 -1.17 -12.85
CA GLY A 9 2.94 0.00 -13.25
C GLY A 9 2.98 1.10 -12.18
N PHE A 10 1.86 1.35 -11.49
CA PHE A 10 1.79 2.26 -10.36
C PHE A 10 2.67 1.80 -9.18
N GLY A 11 2.66 0.50 -8.88
CA GLY A 11 3.51 -0.07 -7.83
C GLY A 11 5.00 -0.03 -8.19
N ALA A 12 5.36 -0.24 -9.46
CA ALA A 12 6.73 -0.24 -9.96
C ALA A 12 7.31 1.19 -10.11
N ALA A 13 6.48 2.22 -10.17
CA ALA A 13 6.91 3.60 -10.40
C ALA A 13 7.99 4.06 -9.40
N LYS A 14 7.86 3.70 -8.12
CA LYS A 14 8.85 4.01 -7.08
C LYS A 14 10.21 3.38 -7.37
N ALA A 15 10.25 2.16 -7.92
CA ALA A 15 11.51 1.46 -8.23
C ALA A 15 12.32 2.20 -9.31
N ILE A 16 11.65 2.88 -10.23
CA ILE A 16 12.28 3.66 -11.31
C ILE A 16 12.54 5.10 -10.83
N ALA A 17 11.54 5.75 -10.24
CA ALA A 17 11.62 7.16 -9.88
C ALA A 17 12.61 7.42 -8.73
N SER A 18 12.68 6.55 -7.72
CA SER A 18 13.52 6.78 -6.54
C SER A 18 15.01 6.87 -6.86
N PRO A 19 15.64 5.95 -7.64
CA PRO A 19 17.03 6.08 -8.06
C PRO A 19 17.29 7.32 -8.92
N ILE A 20 16.37 7.65 -9.84
CA ILE A 20 16.48 8.84 -10.70
C ILE A 20 16.47 10.11 -9.84
N MET A 21 15.51 10.23 -8.94
CA MET A 21 15.41 11.38 -8.03
C MET A 21 16.67 11.50 -7.14
N GLN A 22 17.18 10.40 -6.62
CA GLN A 22 18.39 10.40 -5.81
C GLN A 22 19.61 10.84 -6.64
N SER A 23 19.76 10.34 -7.86
CA SER A 23 20.83 10.74 -8.77
C SER A 23 20.75 12.22 -9.12
N LEU A 24 19.55 12.73 -9.41
CA LEU A 24 19.35 14.16 -9.69
C LEU A 24 19.74 15.02 -8.47
N LEU A 25 19.31 14.64 -7.27
CA LEU A 25 19.64 15.39 -6.04
C LEU A 25 21.15 15.42 -5.79
N ASN A 26 21.85 14.32 -6.02
CA ASN A 26 23.29 14.24 -5.83
C ASN A 26 24.06 15.14 -6.84
N ASN A 27 23.53 15.36 -8.01
CA ASN A 27 24.20 16.11 -9.11
C ASN A 27 23.80 17.59 -9.19
N LEU A 28 22.67 17.99 -8.62
CA LEU A 28 22.13 19.36 -8.82
C LEU A 28 22.62 20.40 -7.79
N GLY A 29 23.32 19.97 -6.72
CA GLY A 29 23.88 20.87 -5.71
C GLY A 29 22.83 21.69 -4.94
N GLU A 30 23.19 22.88 -4.50
CA GLU A 30 22.29 23.79 -3.76
C GLU A 30 21.04 24.13 -4.57
N GLY A 31 19.88 24.09 -3.93
CA GLY A 31 18.56 24.26 -4.60
C GLY A 31 18.14 23.06 -5.47
N GLY A 32 18.87 21.93 -5.38
CA GLY A 32 18.65 20.73 -6.20
C GLY A 32 17.24 20.18 -6.13
N ILE A 33 16.55 20.32 -4.99
CA ILE A 33 15.15 19.87 -4.82
C ILE A 33 14.23 20.59 -5.80
N PHE A 34 14.30 21.90 -5.91
CA PHE A 34 13.44 22.67 -6.85
C PHE A 34 13.78 22.35 -8.30
N LYS A 35 15.08 22.29 -8.64
CA LYS A 35 15.53 21.93 -10.00
C LYS A 35 15.05 20.50 -10.37
N MET A 36 15.15 19.56 -9.44
CA MET A 36 14.63 18.19 -9.63
C MET A 36 13.13 18.20 -9.95
N PHE A 37 12.31 18.96 -9.20
CA PHE A 37 10.88 19.04 -9.47
C PHE A 37 10.57 19.65 -10.85
N TYR A 38 11.30 20.65 -11.31
CA TYR A 38 11.13 21.19 -12.67
C TYR A 38 11.46 20.16 -13.74
N ILE A 39 12.55 19.42 -13.58
CA ILE A 39 12.94 18.34 -14.51
C ILE A 39 11.85 17.26 -14.54
N LEU A 40 11.41 16.79 -13.36
CA LEU A 40 10.37 15.78 -13.25
C LEU A 40 9.03 16.25 -13.82
N ALA A 41 8.66 17.52 -13.59
CA ALA A 41 7.44 18.10 -14.17
C ALA A 41 7.48 18.06 -15.71
N ALA A 42 8.60 18.43 -16.31
CA ALA A 42 8.75 18.38 -17.78
C ALA A 42 8.68 16.93 -18.29
N VAL A 43 9.38 16.00 -17.66
CA VAL A 43 9.39 14.58 -18.05
C VAL A 43 7.98 13.98 -17.91
N TYR A 44 7.31 14.19 -16.79
CA TYR A 44 5.96 13.66 -16.56
C TYR A 44 4.94 14.29 -17.50
N PHE A 45 5.06 15.59 -17.82
CA PHE A 45 4.20 16.23 -18.81
C PHE A 45 4.32 15.55 -20.17
N VAL A 46 5.55 15.34 -20.66
CA VAL A 46 5.79 14.65 -21.93
C VAL A 46 5.26 13.22 -21.90
N MET A 47 5.53 12.46 -20.84
CA MET A 47 5.05 11.08 -20.69
C MET A 47 3.52 11.01 -20.69
N MET A 48 2.85 11.90 -19.94
CA MET A 48 1.38 11.96 -19.88
C MET A 48 0.79 12.38 -21.22
N PHE A 49 1.42 13.31 -21.93
CA PHE A 49 0.97 13.75 -23.25
C PHE A 49 1.07 12.61 -24.28
N ILE A 50 2.20 11.90 -24.31
CA ILE A 50 2.35 10.70 -25.16
C ILE A 50 1.32 9.63 -24.77
N GLY A 51 1.16 9.36 -23.48
CA GLY A 51 0.15 8.41 -22.99
C GLY A 51 -1.27 8.78 -23.42
N HIS A 52 -1.61 10.07 -23.38
CA HIS A 52 -2.91 10.56 -23.86
C HIS A 52 -3.10 10.30 -25.36
N LEU A 53 -2.09 10.55 -26.17
CA LEU A 53 -2.15 10.32 -27.63
C LEU A 53 -2.29 8.83 -27.98
N LEU A 54 -1.73 7.94 -27.15
CA LEU A 54 -1.81 6.48 -27.33
C LEU A 54 -3.11 5.87 -26.80
N LEU A 55 -3.88 6.59 -25.99
CA LEU A 55 -5.15 6.14 -25.44
C LEU A 55 -6.22 6.16 -26.53
N ALA A 56 -6.59 4.98 -27.02
CA ALA A 56 -7.67 4.81 -27.97
C ALA A 56 -8.65 3.73 -27.46
N LYS A 57 -9.94 3.92 -27.74
CA LYS A 57 -10.92 2.85 -27.56
C LYS A 57 -10.67 1.76 -28.62
N PRO A 58 -10.80 0.46 -28.28
CA PRO A 58 -10.78 -0.59 -29.27
C PRO A 58 -11.81 -0.33 -30.38
N ALA A 59 -11.51 -0.71 -31.62
CA ALA A 59 -12.40 -0.44 -32.77
C ALA A 59 -13.80 -1.08 -32.59
N ASP A 60 -13.86 -2.25 -31.94
CA ASP A 60 -15.10 -2.98 -31.67
C ASP A 60 -15.69 -2.68 -30.28
N TRP A 61 -15.27 -1.56 -29.65
CA TRP A 61 -15.78 -1.22 -28.33
C TRP A 61 -17.21 -0.68 -28.41
N HIS A 62 -18.15 -1.44 -27.88
CA HIS A 62 -19.52 -1.01 -27.64
C HIS A 62 -19.72 -0.69 -26.16
N GLU A 63 -20.41 0.40 -25.89
CA GLU A 63 -20.74 0.75 -24.50
C GLU A 63 -21.61 -0.36 -23.89
N PRO A 64 -21.21 -0.98 -22.76
CA PRO A 64 -22.00 -2.04 -22.17
C PRO A 64 -23.40 -1.52 -21.84
N GLN A 65 -24.42 -1.97 -22.57
CA GLN A 65 -25.82 -1.67 -22.27
C GLN A 65 -26.26 -2.49 -21.06
N THR A 66 -25.72 -2.23 -19.91
CA THR A 66 -26.16 -2.86 -18.66
C THR A 66 -27.22 -1.96 -18.02
N LYS A 67 -28.39 -2.53 -17.72
CA LYS A 67 -29.44 -1.86 -16.92
C LYS A 67 -28.90 -1.25 -15.62
N ALA A 68 -27.74 -1.74 -15.14
CA ALA A 68 -27.03 -1.25 -13.98
C ALA A 68 -26.25 0.06 -14.21
N ALA A 69 -25.96 0.44 -15.46
CA ALA A 69 -25.19 1.68 -15.75
C ALA A 69 -25.95 2.97 -15.38
N GLY A 70 -27.28 2.89 -15.20
CA GLY A 70 -28.14 4.00 -14.79
C GLY A 70 -28.59 3.93 -13.33
N GLU A 71 -28.25 2.87 -12.58
CA GLU A 71 -28.63 2.78 -11.18
C GLU A 71 -27.80 3.73 -10.31
N GLY A 72 -28.49 4.51 -9.49
CA GLY A 72 -27.84 5.39 -8.52
C GLY A 72 -27.05 4.58 -7.47
N ILE A 73 -26.02 5.19 -6.93
CA ILE A 73 -25.12 4.62 -5.91
C ILE A 73 -25.90 3.97 -4.74
N LEU A 74 -26.95 4.64 -4.26
CA LEU A 74 -27.78 4.15 -3.15
C LEU A 74 -28.52 2.85 -3.51
N ALA A 75 -28.98 2.71 -4.76
CA ALA A 75 -29.62 1.48 -5.23
C ALA A 75 -28.62 0.33 -5.30
N THR A 76 -27.41 0.60 -5.77
CA THR A 76 -26.31 -0.37 -5.81
C THR A 76 -25.94 -0.84 -4.40
N LEU A 77 -25.79 0.07 -3.44
CA LEU A 77 -25.44 -0.28 -2.06
C LEU A 77 -26.50 -1.15 -1.36
N LYS A 78 -27.77 -1.05 -1.77
CA LYS A 78 -28.86 -1.86 -1.22
C LYS A 78 -28.87 -3.32 -1.70
N ARG A 79 -28.06 -3.69 -2.71
CA ARG A 79 -27.97 -5.07 -3.21
C ARG A 79 -27.34 -6.02 -2.21
N GLU A 80 -26.41 -5.50 -1.42
CA GLU A 80 -25.75 -6.22 -0.33
C GLU A 80 -26.01 -5.50 1.00
N PRO A 81 -25.90 -6.19 2.15
CA PRO A 81 -26.00 -5.53 3.44
C PRO A 81 -24.98 -4.42 3.57
N LEU A 82 -25.42 -3.25 3.99
CA LEU A 82 -24.54 -2.09 4.17
C LEU A 82 -23.36 -2.39 5.09
N THR A 83 -23.53 -3.29 6.07
CA THR A 83 -22.46 -3.75 6.96
C THR A 83 -21.31 -4.41 6.20
N SER A 84 -21.60 -5.18 5.14
CA SER A 84 -20.57 -5.80 4.30
C SER A 84 -19.78 -4.74 3.51
N TYR A 85 -20.46 -3.73 2.97
CA TYR A 85 -19.78 -2.61 2.30
C TYR A 85 -18.89 -1.82 3.27
N ILE A 86 -19.40 -1.48 4.45
CA ILE A 86 -18.63 -0.80 5.49
C ILE A 86 -17.42 -1.64 5.89
N GLY A 87 -17.60 -2.97 6.01
CA GLY A 87 -16.51 -3.91 6.25
C GLY A 87 -15.42 -3.84 5.19
N ILE A 88 -15.78 -3.87 3.90
CA ILE A 88 -14.84 -3.75 2.78
C ILE A 88 -14.14 -2.40 2.80
N TRP A 89 -14.88 -1.31 3.01
CA TRP A 89 -14.34 0.05 3.05
C TRP A 89 -13.32 0.22 4.20
N LEU A 90 -13.69 -0.19 5.41
CA LEU A 90 -12.82 -0.11 6.60
C LEU A 90 -11.60 -1.03 6.47
N MET A 91 -11.80 -2.26 6.00
CA MET A 91 -10.71 -3.22 5.76
C MET A 91 -9.69 -2.65 4.77
N PHE A 92 -10.16 -2.06 3.66
CA PHE A 92 -9.30 -1.41 2.68
C PHE A 92 -8.63 -0.17 3.25
N TYR A 93 -9.37 0.70 3.94
CA TYR A 93 -8.84 1.88 4.65
C TYR A 93 -7.69 1.51 5.59
N LEU A 94 -7.89 0.52 6.45
CA LEU A 94 -6.89 0.10 7.44
C LEU A 94 -5.68 -0.57 6.79
N ASN A 95 -5.88 -1.39 5.75
CA ASN A 95 -4.78 -1.96 4.98
C ASN A 95 -3.86 -0.88 4.41
N ILE A 96 -4.45 0.14 3.80
CA ILE A 96 -3.70 1.25 3.22
C ILE A 96 -3.08 2.13 4.30
N THR A 97 -3.79 2.41 5.39
CA THR A 97 -3.28 3.20 6.53
C THR A 97 -2.03 2.56 7.13
N CYS A 98 -2.08 1.27 7.44
CA CYS A 98 -0.94 0.53 7.98
C CYS A 98 0.22 0.47 6.98
N GLY A 99 -0.09 0.22 5.71
CA GLY A 99 0.92 0.23 4.64
C GLY A 99 1.62 1.58 4.53
N LEU A 100 0.88 2.68 4.45
CA LEU A 100 1.45 4.03 4.35
C LEU A 100 2.22 4.42 5.61
N ALA A 101 1.76 4.03 6.80
CA ALA A 101 2.47 4.27 8.05
C ALA A 101 3.88 3.67 8.03
N LEU A 102 4.05 2.46 7.51
CA LEU A 102 5.37 1.79 7.45
C LEU A 102 6.18 2.19 6.21
N ILE A 103 5.55 2.29 5.04
CA ILE A 103 6.22 2.65 3.78
C ILE A 103 6.81 4.07 3.83
N SER A 104 6.12 5.01 4.46
CA SER A 104 6.61 6.39 4.59
C SER A 104 7.82 6.49 5.53
N GLN A 105 7.92 5.61 6.52
CA GLN A 105 8.99 5.57 7.51
C GLN A 105 10.10 4.55 7.17
N GLU A 106 9.92 3.78 6.09
CA GLU A 106 10.80 2.69 5.66
C GLU A 106 12.29 3.04 5.71
N LYS A 107 12.65 4.19 5.12
CA LYS A 107 14.05 4.64 5.06
C LYS A 107 14.66 4.87 6.45
N MET A 108 13.87 5.40 7.36
CA MET A 108 14.34 5.67 8.72
C MET A 108 14.38 4.39 9.56
N ILE A 109 13.42 3.48 9.39
CA ILE A 109 13.43 2.15 10.02
C ILE A 109 14.68 1.37 9.60
N VAL A 110 15.02 1.39 8.30
CA VAL A 110 16.24 0.73 7.76
C VAL A 110 17.51 1.32 8.36
N LYS A 111 17.54 2.64 8.58
CA LYS A 111 18.66 3.29 9.27
C LYS A 111 18.77 2.87 10.74
N CYS A 112 17.64 2.69 11.44
CA CYS A 112 17.62 2.25 12.84
C CYS A 112 18.26 0.86 13.04
N ILE A 113 18.17 -0.03 12.05
CA ILE A 113 18.77 -1.36 12.11
C ILE A 113 20.20 -1.41 11.54
N GLY A 114 20.85 -0.25 11.37
CA GLY A 114 22.25 -0.16 10.97
C GLY A 114 22.52 -0.28 9.45
N LEU A 115 21.48 -0.26 8.60
CA LEU A 115 21.61 -0.40 7.15
C LEU A 115 21.52 0.93 6.38
N ALA A 116 22.08 2.00 6.94
CA ALA A 116 22.00 3.35 6.36
C ALA A 116 22.56 3.42 4.92
N SER A 117 23.65 2.72 4.61
CA SER A 117 24.24 2.65 3.27
C SER A 117 23.37 1.92 2.24
N SER A 118 22.50 1.01 2.68
CA SER A 118 21.68 0.14 1.82
C SER A 118 20.25 0.65 1.62
N VAL A 119 19.88 1.80 2.18
CA VAL A 119 18.52 2.37 2.14
C VAL A 119 17.96 2.46 0.71
N GLY A 120 18.78 2.90 -0.25
CA GLY A 120 18.35 3.04 -1.65
C GLY A 120 17.96 1.70 -2.29
N ILE A 121 18.83 0.69 -2.11
CA ILE A 121 18.61 -0.67 -2.66
C ILE A 121 17.38 -1.29 -1.99
N ILE A 122 17.27 -1.23 -0.67
CA ILE A 122 16.13 -1.79 0.08
C ILE A 122 14.82 -1.12 -0.37
N SER A 123 14.81 0.20 -0.53
CA SER A 123 13.64 0.93 -1.00
C SER A 123 13.24 0.54 -2.44
N THR A 124 14.19 0.24 -3.30
CA THR A 124 13.92 -0.28 -4.65
C THR A 124 13.33 -1.69 -4.59
N ILE A 125 13.92 -2.58 -3.78
CA ILE A 125 13.41 -3.95 -3.60
C ILE A 125 11.98 -3.91 -3.01
N SER A 126 11.71 -3.05 -2.03
CA SER A 126 10.36 -2.92 -1.46
C SER A 126 9.33 -2.47 -2.49
N ALA A 127 9.71 -1.60 -3.44
CA ALA A 127 8.85 -1.21 -4.55
C ALA A 127 8.59 -2.38 -5.53
N VAL A 128 9.58 -3.25 -5.75
CA VAL A 128 9.38 -4.50 -6.53
C VAL A 128 8.40 -5.42 -5.81
N PHE A 129 8.49 -5.55 -4.48
CA PHE A 129 7.51 -6.32 -3.70
C PHE A 129 6.11 -5.70 -3.77
N ASN A 130 6.00 -4.37 -3.80
CA ASN A 130 4.70 -3.70 -3.98
C ASN A 130 4.08 -4.04 -5.35
N ALA A 131 4.83 -3.93 -6.43
CA ALA A 131 4.39 -4.30 -7.78
C ALA A 131 4.10 -5.81 -7.89
N GLY A 132 5.00 -6.64 -7.37
CA GLY A 132 4.85 -8.08 -7.32
C GLY A 132 3.63 -8.53 -6.51
N GLY A 133 3.34 -7.85 -5.40
CA GLY A 133 2.13 -8.07 -4.62
C GLY A 133 0.86 -7.81 -5.40
N ARG A 134 0.83 -6.74 -6.22
CA ARG A 134 -0.32 -6.45 -7.10
C ARG A 134 -0.58 -7.60 -8.09
N LEU A 135 0.47 -8.12 -8.70
CA LEU A 135 0.36 -9.23 -9.66
C LEU A 135 0.08 -10.55 -8.94
N GLY A 136 0.87 -10.90 -7.94
CA GLY A 136 0.82 -12.20 -7.26
C GLY A 136 -0.50 -12.42 -6.52
N PHE A 137 -0.93 -11.48 -5.69
CA PHE A 137 -2.20 -11.59 -4.98
C PHE A 137 -3.40 -11.52 -5.92
N SER A 138 -3.34 -10.74 -7.03
CA SER A 138 -4.41 -10.75 -8.03
C SER A 138 -4.51 -12.10 -8.77
N ALA A 139 -3.38 -12.66 -9.19
CA ALA A 139 -3.34 -13.98 -9.82
C ALA A 139 -3.84 -15.08 -8.88
N TRP A 140 -3.52 -14.95 -7.59
CA TRP A 140 -3.99 -15.89 -6.58
C TRP A 140 -5.48 -15.72 -6.28
N ALA A 141 -5.98 -14.50 -6.20
CA ALA A 141 -7.38 -14.17 -6.02
C ALA A 141 -8.29 -14.77 -7.10
N ASP A 142 -7.80 -14.83 -8.35
CA ASP A 142 -8.54 -15.41 -9.46
C ASP A 142 -8.79 -16.92 -9.28
N LYS A 143 -7.95 -17.62 -8.50
CA LYS A 143 -8.08 -19.04 -8.16
C LYS A 143 -8.93 -19.28 -6.91
N MET A 144 -9.23 -18.24 -6.13
CA MET A 144 -9.98 -18.38 -4.89
C MET A 144 -11.49 -18.34 -5.15
N LYS A 145 -12.25 -19.11 -4.36
CA LYS A 145 -13.72 -19.04 -4.35
C LYS A 145 -14.22 -17.74 -3.75
N ASP A 146 -13.53 -17.25 -2.71
CA ASP A 146 -13.81 -16.00 -2.04
C ASP A 146 -12.55 -15.12 -2.05
N ARG A 147 -12.60 -14.02 -2.78
CA ARG A 147 -11.47 -13.07 -2.89
C ARG A 147 -11.16 -12.35 -1.58
N ASN A 148 -12.09 -12.29 -0.63
CA ASN A 148 -11.82 -11.78 0.70
C ASN A 148 -10.70 -12.58 1.42
N THR A 149 -10.50 -13.85 1.03
CA THR A 149 -9.40 -14.69 1.56
C THR A 149 -8.02 -14.06 1.34
N ILE A 150 -7.82 -13.33 0.25
CA ILE A 150 -6.57 -12.60 0.00
C ILE A 150 -6.29 -11.55 1.08
N TYR A 151 -7.31 -10.80 1.50
CA TYR A 151 -7.16 -9.82 2.58
C TYR A 151 -6.85 -10.50 3.91
N LYS A 152 -7.51 -11.62 4.23
CA LYS A 152 -7.19 -12.41 5.43
C LYS A 152 -5.73 -12.84 5.43
N MET A 153 -5.21 -13.31 4.29
CA MET A 153 -3.81 -13.69 4.15
C MET A 153 -2.85 -12.51 4.32
N ILE A 154 -3.15 -11.36 3.70
CA ILE A 154 -2.35 -10.14 3.84
C ILE A 154 -2.27 -9.75 5.32
N PHE A 155 -3.40 -9.74 6.03
CA PHE A 155 -3.44 -9.36 7.44
C PHE A 155 -2.72 -10.36 8.34
N ILE A 156 -2.92 -11.66 8.13
CA ILE A 156 -2.22 -12.70 8.89
C ILE A 156 -0.70 -12.59 8.70
N LEU A 157 -0.22 -12.45 7.46
CA LEU A 157 1.19 -12.27 7.19
C LEU A 157 1.74 -11.00 7.86
N SER A 158 1.03 -9.88 7.75
CA SER A 158 1.45 -8.62 8.39
C SER A 158 1.50 -8.74 9.91
N ILE A 159 0.52 -9.40 10.53
CA ILE A 159 0.49 -9.67 11.98
C ILE A 159 1.68 -10.54 12.39
N VAL A 160 1.91 -11.66 11.69
CA VAL A 160 2.97 -12.62 12.01
C VAL A 160 4.35 -11.95 11.94
N PHE A 161 4.64 -11.24 10.86
CA PHE A 161 5.95 -10.59 10.71
C PHE A 161 6.14 -9.40 11.66
N THR A 162 5.08 -8.62 11.94
CA THR A 162 5.15 -7.54 12.94
C THR A 162 5.39 -8.12 14.34
N ALA A 163 4.67 -9.16 14.72
CA ALA A 163 4.88 -9.85 16.00
C ALA A 163 6.28 -10.46 16.08
N ALA A 164 6.78 -11.10 15.02
CA ALA A 164 8.12 -11.68 14.97
C ALA A 164 9.21 -10.63 15.23
N VAL A 165 9.11 -9.43 14.63
CA VAL A 165 10.01 -8.30 14.93
C VAL A 165 9.94 -7.92 16.41
N MET A 166 8.76 -7.91 17.00
CA MET A 166 8.60 -7.56 18.42
C MET A 166 9.23 -8.59 19.34
N PHE A 167 9.12 -9.88 19.03
CA PHE A 167 9.73 -10.97 19.82
C PHE A 167 11.25 -10.94 19.85
N THR A 168 11.91 -10.32 18.88
CA THR A 168 13.39 -10.13 18.87
C THR A 168 13.85 -8.91 19.67
N GLY A 169 12.99 -8.32 20.48
CA GLY A 169 13.26 -7.11 21.23
C GLY A 169 12.88 -5.82 20.48
N GLY A 170 12.54 -5.94 19.20
CA GLY A 170 12.06 -4.85 18.36
C GLY A 170 13.13 -3.87 17.90
N ILE A 171 12.74 -2.89 17.12
CA ILE A 171 13.61 -1.88 16.50
C ILE A 171 14.31 -1.01 17.56
N LYS A 172 13.73 -0.87 18.75
CA LYS A 172 14.24 -0.03 19.83
C LYS A 172 15.65 -0.41 20.34
N ASN A 173 16.05 -1.66 20.16
CA ASN A 173 17.32 -2.15 20.65
C ASN A 173 18.51 -1.86 19.70
N GLY A 174 18.25 -1.33 18.50
CA GLY A 174 19.24 -0.69 17.60
C GLY A 174 20.45 -1.51 17.15
N ASP A 175 20.84 -2.50 17.93
CA ASP A 175 22.04 -3.30 17.67
C ASP A 175 21.74 -4.41 16.66
N GLY A 176 22.44 -4.34 15.54
CA GLY A 176 22.26 -5.17 14.35
C GLY A 176 22.36 -6.67 14.55
N ASN A 177 21.51 -7.24 15.42
CA ASN A 177 21.28 -8.67 15.43
C ASN A 177 20.77 -9.07 14.04
N ILE A 178 21.49 -9.97 13.39
CA ILE A 178 21.17 -10.44 12.03
C ILE A 178 19.71 -10.94 11.91
N LEU A 179 19.18 -11.59 12.94
CA LEU A 179 17.80 -12.06 12.97
C LEU A 179 16.82 -10.89 12.94
N LEU A 180 17.06 -9.83 13.72
CA LEU A 180 16.24 -8.63 13.72
C LEU A 180 16.27 -7.96 12.34
N ILE A 181 17.44 -7.83 11.73
CA ILE A 181 17.61 -7.27 10.39
C ILE A 181 16.76 -8.04 9.37
N ILE A 182 16.89 -9.36 9.35
CA ILE A 182 16.13 -10.23 8.43
C ILE A 182 14.62 -10.05 8.64
N LEU A 183 14.15 -10.05 9.88
CA LEU A 183 12.73 -9.93 10.19
C LEU A 183 12.17 -8.54 9.86
N VAL A 184 12.92 -7.46 10.09
CA VAL A 184 12.50 -6.09 9.72
C VAL A 184 12.43 -5.95 8.20
N LEU A 185 13.41 -6.46 7.46
CA LEU A 185 13.37 -6.44 6.00
C LEU A 185 12.21 -7.28 5.46
N ALA A 186 12.00 -8.47 6.01
CA ALA A 186 10.86 -9.32 5.65
C ALA A 186 9.52 -8.62 5.93
N LEU A 187 9.37 -7.95 7.08
CA LEU A 187 8.20 -7.15 7.42
C LEU A 187 7.98 -6.04 6.39
N ILE A 188 9.01 -5.26 6.05
CA ILE A 188 8.92 -4.19 5.04
C ILE A 188 8.42 -4.75 3.70
N PHE A 189 8.99 -5.88 3.24
CA PHE A 189 8.64 -6.48 1.96
C PHE A 189 7.22 -7.07 1.98
N VAL A 190 6.82 -7.74 3.05
CA VAL A 190 5.46 -8.30 3.22
C VAL A 190 4.43 -7.18 3.25
N VAL A 191 4.68 -6.10 3.99
CA VAL A 191 3.75 -4.96 4.06
C VAL A 191 3.64 -4.25 2.71
N ASN A 192 4.75 -4.07 1.99
CA ASN A 192 4.72 -3.52 0.63
C ASN A 192 3.91 -4.41 -0.33
N ALA A 193 4.13 -5.73 -0.30
CA ALA A 193 3.37 -6.68 -1.10
C ALA A 193 1.89 -6.68 -0.73
N GLY A 194 1.56 -6.67 0.56
CA GLY A 194 0.18 -6.60 1.08
C GLY A 194 -0.53 -5.30 0.72
N TYR A 195 0.17 -4.16 0.79
CA TYR A 195 -0.35 -2.88 0.33
C TYR A 195 -0.72 -2.92 -1.16
N GLY A 196 0.22 -3.40 -2.00
CA GLY A 196 -0.01 -3.53 -3.43
C GLY A 196 -1.14 -4.52 -3.75
N GLY A 197 -1.11 -5.69 -3.13
CA GLY A 197 -2.11 -6.76 -3.30
C GLY A 197 -3.51 -6.34 -2.86
N GLY A 198 -3.64 -5.69 -1.72
CA GLY A 198 -4.91 -5.16 -1.24
C GLY A 198 -5.49 -4.13 -2.19
N PHE A 199 -4.66 -3.20 -2.67
CA PHE A 199 -5.10 -2.18 -3.62
C PHE A 199 -5.60 -2.77 -4.95
N SER A 200 -4.90 -3.75 -5.51
CA SER A 200 -5.26 -4.36 -6.79
C SER A 200 -6.46 -5.29 -6.72
N ASN A 201 -6.78 -5.83 -5.53
CA ASN A 201 -7.88 -6.76 -5.35
C ASN A 201 -9.22 -6.09 -4.99
N VAL A 202 -9.22 -4.82 -4.53
CA VAL A 202 -10.47 -4.16 -4.15
C VAL A 202 -11.49 -4.03 -5.29
N PRO A 203 -11.12 -3.67 -6.54
CA PRO A 203 -12.09 -3.60 -7.61
C PRO A 203 -12.73 -4.95 -7.92
N THR A 204 -11.93 -6.02 -7.90
CA THR A 204 -12.42 -7.37 -8.19
C THR A 204 -13.28 -7.93 -7.05
N LEU A 205 -12.95 -7.64 -5.79
CA LEU A 205 -13.79 -7.98 -4.66
C LEU A 205 -15.15 -7.25 -4.75
N LEU A 206 -15.15 -5.97 -5.08
CA LEU A 206 -16.37 -5.20 -5.26
C LEU A 206 -17.20 -5.71 -6.44
N SER A 207 -16.56 -6.16 -7.54
CA SER A 207 -17.30 -6.72 -8.67
C SER A 207 -17.97 -8.04 -8.33
N ASP A 208 -17.39 -8.84 -7.44
CA ASP A 208 -17.99 -10.09 -6.96
C ASP A 208 -19.25 -9.83 -6.09
N HIS A 209 -19.26 -8.73 -5.33
CA HIS A 209 -20.40 -8.36 -4.48
C HIS A 209 -21.50 -7.61 -5.24
N TYR A 210 -21.11 -6.66 -6.10
CA TYR A 210 -22.06 -5.70 -6.70
C TYR A 210 -22.26 -5.89 -8.21
N GLY A 211 -21.50 -6.78 -8.83
CA GLY A 211 -21.53 -7.03 -10.27
C GLY A 211 -20.74 -6.00 -11.09
N MET A 212 -20.31 -6.43 -12.28
CA MET A 212 -19.49 -5.62 -13.19
C MET A 212 -20.16 -4.32 -13.64
N GLY A 213 -21.48 -4.31 -13.80
CA GLY A 213 -22.21 -3.11 -14.25
C GLY A 213 -22.20 -1.96 -13.25
N SER A 214 -22.01 -2.26 -11.96
CA SER A 214 -22.00 -1.25 -10.88
C SER A 214 -20.61 -0.87 -10.40
N ILE A 215 -19.58 -1.54 -10.91
CA ILE A 215 -18.20 -1.41 -10.40
C ILE A 215 -17.68 0.04 -10.46
N SER A 216 -17.97 0.76 -11.55
CA SER A 216 -17.52 2.14 -11.73
C SER A 216 -18.05 3.08 -10.64
N ALA A 217 -19.31 2.90 -10.23
CA ALA A 217 -19.93 3.73 -9.21
C ALA A 217 -19.43 3.38 -7.81
N ILE A 218 -19.43 2.10 -7.46
CA ILE A 218 -19.08 1.63 -6.10
C ILE A 218 -17.59 1.78 -5.82
N HIS A 219 -16.73 1.54 -6.81
CA HIS A 219 -15.28 1.67 -6.68
C HIS A 219 -14.85 3.12 -6.43
N ARG A 220 -15.50 4.10 -7.11
CA ARG A 220 -15.21 5.54 -6.88
C ARG A 220 -15.43 5.93 -5.42
N ILE A 221 -16.50 5.45 -4.79
CA ILE A 221 -16.77 5.73 -3.37
C ILE A 221 -15.75 4.99 -2.50
N THR A 222 -15.43 3.74 -2.84
CA THR A 222 -14.47 2.96 -2.06
C THR A 222 -13.06 3.57 -2.11
N LEU A 223 -12.70 4.27 -3.19
CA LEU A 223 -11.43 5.02 -3.27
C LEU A 223 -11.33 6.16 -2.26
N SER A 224 -12.45 6.63 -1.67
CA SER A 224 -12.39 7.55 -0.53
C SER A 224 -11.63 6.95 0.66
N ALA A 225 -11.68 5.64 0.86
CA ALA A 225 -10.89 4.95 1.87
C ALA A 225 -9.38 5.16 1.67
N TRP A 226 -8.92 5.11 0.42
CA TRP A 226 -7.52 5.41 0.08
C TRP A 226 -7.17 6.88 0.36
N ALA A 227 -8.05 7.82 0.00
CA ALA A 227 -7.84 9.23 0.29
C ALA A 227 -7.71 9.51 1.79
N PHE A 228 -8.62 8.96 2.61
CA PHE A 228 -8.54 9.07 4.07
C PHE A 228 -7.29 8.38 4.64
N ALA A 229 -6.90 7.21 4.11
CA ALA A 229 -5.68 6.54 4.52
C ALA A 229 -4.42 7.36 4.20
N GLY A 230 -4.41 8.07 3.07
CA GLY A 230 -3.34 9.00 2.70
C GLY A 230 -3.18 10.14 3.71
N LEU A 231 -4.30 10.66 4.23
CA LEU A 231 -4.27 11.68 5.28
C LEU A 231 -3.87 11.13 6.65
N THR A 232 -4.31 9.92 7.00
CA THR A 232 -4.16 9.40 8.37
C THR A 232 -2.90 8.56 8.56
N GLY A 233 -2.53 7.70 7.61
CA GLY A 233 -1.45 6.73 7.80
C GLY A 233 -0.09 7.35 8.05
N ASN A 234 0.34 8.26 7.17
CA ASN A 234 1.61 8.95 7.31
C ASN A 234 1.62 9.91 8.52
N GLN A 235 0.53 10.67 8.71
CA GLN A 235 0.42 11.60 9.85
C GLN A 235 0.42 10.87 11.19
N MET A 236 -0.28 9.75 11.29
CA MET A 236 -0.27 8.90 12.47
C MET A 236 1.15 8.41 12.80
N ALA A 237 1.87 7.87 11.83
CA ALA A 237 3.23 7.40 12.04
C ALA A 237 4.17 8.54 12.46
N SER A 238 4.11 9.69 11.77
CA SER A 238 4.92 10.86 12.09
C SER A 238 4.58 11.44 13.47
N ALA A 239 3.30 11.49 13.84
CA ALA A 239 2.87 11.98 15.15
C ALA A 239 3.38 11.06 16.27
N ILE A 240 3.28 9.74 16.11
CA ILE A 240 3.79 8.77 17.09
C ILE A 240 5.30 8.93 17.27
N VAL A 241 6.07 9.01 16.18
CA VAL A 241 7.52 9.14 16.22
C VAL A 241 7.93 10.46 16.87
N ASN A 242 7.30 11.56 16.51
CA ASN A 242 7.63 12.89 17.06
C ASN A 242 7.25 13.02 18.54
N HIS A 243 6.09 12.47 18.93
CA HIS A 243 5.61 12.54 20.31
C HIS A 243 6.46 11.69 21.26
N THR A 244 7.06 10.62 20.77
CA THR A 244 7.94 9.76 21.58
C THR A 244 9.23 10.47 22.00
N GLY A 245 9.77 11.39 21.21
CA GLY A 245 10.89 12.26 21.55
C GLY A 245 12.25 11.58 21.80
N SER A 246 12.35 10.26 21.68
CA SER A 246 13.53 9.44 22.01
C SER A 246 14.50 9.33 20.84
N PHE A 247 15.06 10.45 20.40
CA PHE A 247 16.02 10.46 19.30
C PHE A 247 17.41 10.08 19.78
N ILE A 248 18.03 9.16 19.08
CA ILE A 248 19.43 8.74 19.25
C ILE A 248 20.19 8.91 17.94
N GLU A 249 21.52 8.96 18.01
CA GLU A 249 22.37 9.01 16.83
C GLU A 249 22.91 7.60 16.53
N VAL A 250 22.59 7.09 15.32
CA VAL A 250 23.08 5.80 14.83
C VAL A 250 23.87 6.06 13.55
N HIS A 251 25.19 5.81 13.57
CA HIS A 251 26.10 6.03 12.44
C HIS A 251 25.99 7.46 11.84
N GLY A 252 25.94 8.49 12.69
CA GLY A 252 25.84 9.89 12.26
C GLY A 252 24.45 10.33 11.78
N VAL A 253 23.44 9.48 11.96
CA VAL A 253 22.04 9.78 11.58
C VAL A 253 21.16 9.80 12.81
N LYS A 254 20.40 10.91 12.99
CA LYS A 254 19.43 11.05 14.05
C LYS A 254 18.17 10.22 13.74
N VAL A 255 17.89 9.22 14.57
CA VAL A 255 16.75 8.28 14.41
C VAL A 255 16.00 8.12 15.73
N ASN A 256 14.75 7.66 15.68
CA ASN A 256 13.92 7.39 16.87
C ASN A 256 13.42 5.92 16.87
N PRO A 257 14.26 4.95 17.29
CA PRO A 257 13.87 3.53 17.27
C PRO A 257 12.66 3.23 18.13
N VAL A 258 12.51 3.91 19.29
CA VAL A 258 11.35 3.74 20.18
C VAL A 258 10.07 4.22 19.50
N GLY A 259 10.13 5.36 18.81
CA GLY A 259 9.01 5.88 18.04
C GLY A 259 8.56 4.91 16.95
N TYR A 260 9.50 4.34 16.19
CA TYR A 260 9.17 3.33 15.17
C TYR A 260 8.63 2.04 15.76
N GLN A 261 9.15 1.61 16.93
CA GLN A 261 8.58 0.49 17.66
C GLN A 261 7.12 0.74 18.05
N ASN A 262 6.79 1.96 18.50
CA ASN A 262 5.41 2.33 18.82
C ASN A 262 4.51 2.34 17.58
N VAL A 263 5.03 2.73 16.42
CA VAL A 263 4.30 2.60 15.14
C VAL A 263 3.98 1.13 14.85
N LEU A 264 4.91 0.20 15.12
CA LEU A 264 4.65 -1.23 14.96
C LEU A 264 3.56 -1.75 15.91
N TYR A 265 3.51 -1.30 17.16
CA TYR A 265 2.42 -1.69 18.08
C TYR A 265 1.05 -1.23 17.57
N VAL A 266 0.96 0.01 17.11
CA VAL A 266 -0.29 0.56 16.57
C VAL A 266 -0.69 -0.17 15.28
N THR A 267 0.23 -0.36 14.35
CA THR A 267 -0.08 -1.07 13.09
C THR A 267 -0.45 -2.53 13.32
N LEU A 268 0.16 -3.21 14.30
CA LEU A 268 -0.24 -4.56 14.70
C LEU A 268 -1.69 -4.60 15.16
N ALA A 269 -2.08 -3.69 16.06
CA ALA A 269 -3.46 -3.59 16.53
C ALA A 269 -4.44 -3.34 15.38
N LEU A 270 -4.09 -2.42 14.46
CA LEU A 270 -4.91 -2.12 13.29
C LEU A 270 -5.02 -3.32 12.32
N TYR A 271 -3.96 -4.10 12.12
CA TYR A 271 -4.02 -5.33 11.31
C TYR A 271 -4.92 -6.40 11.96
N ILE A 272 -4.89 -6.53 13.29
CA ILE A 272 -5.81 -7.44 14.01
C ILE A 272 -7.25 -6.99 13.81
N VAL A 273 -7.54 -5.69 13.97
CA VAL A 273 -8.88 -5.13 13.69
C VAL A 273 -9.28 -5.40 12.24
N SER A 274 -8.38 -5.19 11.28
CA SER A 274 -8.64 -5.45 9.86
C SER A 274 -8.97 -6.92 9.58
N LEU A 275 -8.26 -7.83 10.23
CA LEU A 275 -8.55 -9.26 10.15
C LEU A 275 -9.94 -9.58 10.72
N CYS A 276 -10.29 -9.03 11.87
CA CYS A 276 -11.62 -9.18 12.45
C CYS A 276 -12.72 -8.64 11.53
N LEU A 277 -12.53 -7.46 10.93
CA LEU A 277 -13.48 -6.90 9.96
C LEU A 277 -13.65 -7.83 8.75
N SER A 278 -12.54 -8.36 8.22
CA SER A 278 -12.54 -9.32 7.11
C SER A 278 -13.26 -10.63 7.45
N LEU A 279 -13.16 -11.09 8.70
CA LEU A 279 -13.79 -12.34 9.13
C LEU A 279 -15.28 -12.20 9.43
N PHE A 280 -15.68 -11.09 10.06
CA PHE A 280 -17.02 -10.97 10.65
C PHE A 280 -17.95 -10.04 9.89
N LEU A 281 -17.44 -9.00 9.20
CA LEU A 281 -18.27 -8.02 8.49
C LEU A 281 -18.36 -8.30 6.98
N VAL A 282 -17.26 -8.73 6.36
CA VAL A 282 -17.25 -8.98 4.92
C VAL A 282 -17.83 -10.36 4.64
N ARG A 283 -18.98 -10.40 3.98
CA ARG A 283 -19.61 -11.68 3.61
C ARG A 283 -18.79 -12.39 2.54
N PRO A 284 -18.73 -13.75 2.58
CA PRO A 284 -18.14 -14.50 1.48
C PRO A 284 -18.97 -14.31 0.21
N THR A 285 -18.30 -14.13 -0.92
CA THR A 285 -18.95 -14.06 -2.23
C THR A 285 -19.41 -15.43 -2.64
N LYS A 286 -20.68 -15.53 -3.05
CA LYS A 286 -21.20 -16.75 -3.69
C LYS A 286 -20.78 -16.73 -5.16
N LYS A 287 -19.74 -17.46 -5.52
CA LYS A 287 -19.45 -17.80 -6.91
C LYS A 287 -20.21 -19.02 -7.31
#